data_e683907997ed00fae4c0d31312d3027d
#
_entry.id   e683907997ed00fae4c0d31312d3027d
#
_cell.length_a   1.000
_cell.length_b   1.000
_cell.length_c   1.000
_cell.angle_alpha   90.00
_cell.angle_beta   90.00
_cell.angle_gamma   90.00
#
_symmetry.space_group_name_H-M   'P 1'
#
loop_
_entity.id
_entity.type
_entity.pdbx_description
1 polymer ?
#
loop_
_entity_poly.entity_id
_entity_poly.type
_entity_poly.pdbx_seq_one_letter_code
_entity_poly.pdbx_strand_id
1 'polypeptide(L)'
;MKSKIIITLLSVIIFTQIAFAKGVGTTMFQILQMPMTAYDAALANTSISGEQSALSNAALIPFLFRSLTFSHVVYLEDMRYSVGDINVPLSENSGINFSFCYFDSGKMNKILDDDGRYKEDGSFSANDKVFNLSYGTRIGDSLSLGLALKYIQQQIDDVSYSGFLACLDGLYFVTNDIFFTAGIKDLGSDIEGYSVPSKIYCGVTGAFNETTTGIVQYDNYFNEDLYELKLAIEKNVDNFSIRLGYIVPNKNYSGTNNSFLTNLTAGLGLKFTGFFVDYAWLPKGDLGNMHMFTLRINF
;
A
#
# COMPACT_ATOMS: atom_id res chain seq x y z
N MET A 1 31.69 -10.15 10.96
CA MET A 1 30.44 -10.94 11.04
C MET A 1 29.23 -10.22 10.39
N LYS A 2 28.99 -8.95 10.64
CA LYS A 2 27.85 -8.20 10.11
C LYS A 2 27.79 -8.13 8.57
N SER A 3 28.91 -7.98 7.85
CA SER A 3 28.94 -7.93 6.38
C SER A 3 28.58 -9.26 5.72
N LYS A 4 28.90 -10.39 6.32
CA LYS A 4 28.55 -11.73 5.80
C LYS A 4 27.04 -12.00 5.89
N ILE A 5 26.37 -11.51 6.94
CA ILE A 5 24.94 -11.64 7.11
C ILE A 5 24.18 -10.81 6.06
N ILE A 6 24.65 -9.60 5.78
CA ILE A 6 24.10 -8.72 4.74
C ILE A 6 24.21 -9.36 3.35
N ILE A 7 25.37 -9.93 3.02
CA ILE A 7 25.59 -10.60 1.73
C ILE A 7 24.75 -11.88 1.62
N THR A 8 24.58 -12.64 2.70
CA THR A 8 23.74 -13.85 2.71
C THR A 8 22.25 -13.49 2.59
N LEU A 9 21.79 -12.41 3.23
CA LEU A 9 20.41 -11.90 3.07
C LEU A 9 20.17 -11.38 1.65
N LEU A 10 21.11 -10.64 1.08
CA LEU A 10 21.01 -10.20 -0.34
C LEU A 10 21.00 -11.39 -1.31
N SER A 11 21.76 -12.46 -1.06
CA SER A 11 21.76 -13.63 -1.92
C SER A 11 20.48 -14.47 -1.83
N VAL A 12 19.78 -14.49 -0.71
CA VAL A 12 18.48 -15.16 -0.56
C VAL A 12 17.38 -14.41 -1.36
N ILE A 13 17.45 -13.10 -1.45
CA ILE A 13 16.51 -12.27 -2.23
C ILE A 13 16.60 -12.55 -3.74
N ILE A 14 17.78 -12.94 -4.25
CA ILE A 14 18.01 -13.18 -5.69
C ILE A 14 17.43 -14.55 -6.15
N PHE A 15 17.16 -15.49 -5.24
CA PHE A 15 16.78 -16.87 -5.59
C PHE A 15 15.27 -17.19 -5.60
N THR A 16 14.38 -16.24 -5.26
CA THR A 16 12.93 -16.49 -5.26
C THR A 16 12.24 -16.03 -6.55
N GLN A 17 12.75 -16.43 -7.71
CA GLN A 17 12.02 -16.33 -8.99
C GLN A 17 11.16 -17.60 -9.16
N ILE A 18 10.07 -17.71 -8.42
CA ILE A 18 9.05 -18.72 -8.74
C ILE A 18 8.10 -18.05 -9.75
N ALA A 19 8.34 -18.33 -11.02
CA ALA A 19 7.50 -17.86 -12.10
C ALA A 19 6.21 -18.68 -12.16
N PHE A 20 5.11 -18.13 -11.66
CA PHE A 20 3.77 -18.55 -12.07
C PHE A 20 3.26 -17.48 -13.03
N ALA A 21 3.32 -17.76 -14.33
CA ALA A 21 2.90 -16.81 -15.37
C ALA A 21 1.38 -16.68 -15.38
N LYS A 22 0.84 -15.65 -14.71
CA LYS A 22 -0.47 -15.10 -14.99
C LYS A 22 -0.25 -13.64 -15.43
N GLY A 23 -0.99 -13.17 -16.44
CA GLY A 23 -0.80 -11.80 -16.96
C GLY A 23 -1.16 -10.73 -15.94
N VAL A 24 -0.61 -9.53 -16.11
CA VAL A 24 -0.92 -8.35 -15.28
C VAL A 24 -2.40 -7.99 -15.41
N GLY A 25 -3.04 -7.63 -14.27
CA GLY A 25 -4.44 -7.21 -14.24
C GLY A 25 -5.44 -8.38 -14.32
N THR A 26 -5.00 -9.62 -14.07
CA THR A 26 -5.86 -10.80 -14.05
C THR A 26 -6.36 -11.16 -12.65
N THR A 27 -6.00 -10.40 -11.64
CA THR A 27 -6.46 -10.59 -10.26
C THR A 27 -7.68 -9.72 -9.95
N MET A 28 -8.53 -10.19 -9.03
CA MET A 28 -9.61 -9.41 -8.44
C MET A 28 -9.09 -8.47 -7.34
N PHE A 29 -9.94 -7.55 -6.88
CA PHE A 29 -9.67 -6.68 -5.72
C PHE A 29 -8.43 -5.80 -5.88
N GLN A 30 -8.32 -5.12 -7.00
CA GLN A 30 -7.23 -4.18 -7.29
C GLN A 30 -7.09 -3.05 -6.25
N ILE A 31 -8.13 -2.80 -5.46
CA ILE A 31 -8.10 -1.90 -4.31
C ILE A 31 -6.99 -2.24 -3.30
N LEU A 32 -6.60 -3.53 -3.18
CA LEU A 32 -5.54 -3.98 -2.28
C LEU A 32 -4.13 -3.48 -2.68
N GLN A 33 -3.97 -3.05 -3.93
CA GLN A 33 -2.72 -2.46 -4.44
C GLN A 33 -2.69 -0.94 -4.29
N MET A 34 -3.81 -0.31 -3.94
CA MET A 34 -3.88 1.15 -3.77
C MET A 34 -3.24 1.58 -2.44
N PRO A 35 -2.61 2.77 -2.40
CA PRO A 35 -2.08 3.31 -1.16
C PRO A 35 -3.22 3.63 -0.18
N MET A 36 -3.00 3.36 1.10
CA MET A 36 -4.02 3.57 2.13
C MET A 36 -4.00 5.00 2.70
N THR A 37 -2.85 5.67 2.64
CA THR A 37 -2.68 7.05 3.13
C THR A 37 -1.93 7.90 2.11
N ALA A 38 -2.09 9.23 2.20
CA ALA A 38 -1.30 10.17 1.41
C ALA A 38 0.20 10.06 1.72
N TYR A 39 0.54 9.69 2.95
CA TYR A 39 1.91 9.42 3.36
C TYR A 39 2.51 8.27 2.55
N ASP A 40 1.84 7.11 2.51
CA ASP A 40 2.29 5.94 1.73
C ASP A 40 2.33 6.24 0.23
N ALA A 41 1.29 6.91 -0.27
CA ALA A 41 1.16 7.31 -1.66
C ALA A 41 2.34 8.16 -2.13
N ALA A 42 2.75 9.14 -1.34
CA ALA A 42 3.88 10.03 -1.63
C ALA A 42 5.23 9.30 -1.68
N LEU A 43 5.35 8.18 -0.99
CA LEU A 43 6.55 7.35 -0.89
C LEU A 43 6.45 6.08 -1.77
N ALA A 44 5.87 6.19 -2.96
CA ALA A 44 5.71 5.10 -3.92
C ALA A 44 4.93 3.88 -3.37
N ASN A 45 4.03 4.08 -2.42
CA ASN A 45 3.30 3.01 -1.74
C ASN A 45 4.23 1.94 -1.13
N THR A 46 5.29 2.40 -0.45
CA THR A 46 6.19 1.52 0.29
C THR A 46 5.56 1.12 1.62
N SER A 47 5.73 -0.15 2.01
CA SER A 47 5.24 -0.70 3.29
C SER A 47 6.22 -0.50 4.45
N ILE A 48 7.20 0.39 4.30
CA ILE A 48 8.36 0.49 5.19
C ILE A 48 8.45 1.84 5.90
N SER A 49 7.60 2.76 5.51
CA SER A 49 7.76 4.13 5.97
C SER A 49 7.26 4.32 7.40
N GLY A 50 8.15 4.67 8.27
CA GLY A 50 8.07 5.32 9.56
C GLY A 50 6.76 5.31 10.36
N GLU A 51 6.62 6.26 11.25
CA GLU A 51 5.60 6.37 12.31
C GLU A 51 4.13 6.52 11.84
N GLN A 52 3.81 6.33 10.56
CA GLN A 52 2.48 6.71 10.07
C GLN A 52 1.69 5.60 9.38
N SER A 53 2.25 4.41 9.19
CA SER A 53 1.62 3.43 8.32
C SER A 53 1.41 2.04 8.94
N ALA A 54 0.57 1.97 9.98
CA ALA A 54 0.07 0.67 10.46
C ALA A 54 -0.72 -0.09 9.41
N LEU A 55 -1.34 0.63 8.48
CA LEU A 55 -2.19 0.08 7.43
C LEU A 55 -1.41 -0.74 6.41
N SER A 56 -0.22 -0.27 6.08
CA SER A 56 0.66 -0.92 5.10
C SER A 56 1.61 -1.94 5.72
N ASN A 57 1.84 -1.90 7.06
CA ASN A 57 2.73 -2.83 7.75
C ASN A 57 2.36 -2.97 9.24
N ALA A 58 1.79 -4.12 9.60
CA ALA A 58 1.34 -4.39 10.97
C ALA A 58 2.50 -4.48 11.98
N ALA A 59 3.75 -4.75 11.54
CA ALA A 59 4.90 -4.74 12.43
C ALA A 59 5.28 -3.34 12.93
N LEU A 60 4.73 -2.27 12.35
CA LEU A 60 4.93 -0.89 12.81
C LEU A 60 3.98 -0.50 13.96
N ILE A 61 2.90 -1.23 14.18
CA ILE A 61 1.86 -0.91 15.18
C ILE A 61 2.42 -0.61 16.57
N PRO A 62 3.40 -1.36 17.12
CA PRO A 62 3.94 -1.10 18.46
C PRO A 62 4.65 0.26 18.61
N PHE A 63 5.00 0.91 17.50
CA PHE A 63 5.70 2.19 17.49
C PHE A 63 4.76 3.38 17.30
N LEU A 64 3.46 3.12 17.14
CA LEU A 64 2.47 4.15 16.86
C LEU A 64 1.73 4.58 18.13
N PHE A 65 1.40 5.85 18.18
CA PHE A 65 0.50 6.39 19.19
C PHE A 65 -0.94 5.97 18.94
N ARG A 66 -1.78 6.13 19.96
CA ARG A 66 -3.23 6.04 19.77
C ARG A 66 -3.65 7.12 18.79
N SER A 67 -4.30 6.73 17.72
CA SER A 67 -4.62 7.64 16.63
C SER A 67 -5.86 7.24 15.86
N LEU A 68 -6.49 8.23 15.25
CA LEU A 68 -7.54 8.09 14.27
C LEU A 68 -7.06 8.71 12.96
N THR A 69 -7.17 7.96 11.86
CA THR A 69 -6.72 8.41 10.54
C THR A 69 -7.88 8.37 9.55
N PHE A 70 -8.01 9.40 8.75
CA PHE A 70 -8.92 9.49 7.62
C PHE A 70 -8.15 9.85 6.37
N SER A 71 -8.36 9.07 5.31
CA SER A 71 -7.82 9.35 3.99
C SER A 71 -8.93 9.42 2.96
N HIS A 72 -8.80 10.35 2.04
CA HIS A 72 -9.70 10.49 0.92
C HIS A 72 -8.94 10.76 -0.35
N VAL A 73 -9.34 10.07 -1.42
CA VAL A 73 -8.76 10.22 -2.74
C VAL A 73 -9.80 10.82 -3.67
N VAL A 74 -9.43 11.91 -4.30
CA VAL A 74 -10.10 12.41 -5.49
C VAL A 74 -9.42 11.77 -6.68
N TYR A 75 -10.13 10.84 -7.32
CA TYR A 75 -9.63 10.09 -8.45
C TYR A 75 -10.33 10.55 -9.75
N LEU A 76 -10.09 9.82 -10.82
CA LEU A 76 -10.62 10.13 -12.14
C LEU A 76 -12.14 10.03 -12.15
N GLU A 77 -12.77 10.91 -12.85
CA GLU A 77 -14.21 10.94 -13.07
C GLU A 77 -15.03 10.65 -11.81
N ASP A 78 -15.88 10.45 -11.34
CA ASP A 78 -16.62 10.25 -10.09
C ASP A 78 -16.11 9.10 -9.18
N MET A 79 -14.93 8.53 -9.45
CA MET A 79 -14.37 7.47 -8.60
C MET A 79 -13.95 8.02 -7.25
N ARG A 80 -14.33 7.33 -6.18
CA ARG A 80 -14.06 7.73 -4.80
C ARG A 80 -13.40 6.59 -4.03
N TYR A 81 -12.41 6.95 -3.25
CA TYR A 81 -11.71 6.03 -2.37
C TYR A 81 -11.51 6.69 -1.01
N SER A 82 -11.92 6.01 0.05
CA SER A 82 -11.81 6.52 1.41
C SER A 82 -11.34 5.45 2.36
N VAL A 83 -10.50 5.82 3.30
CA VAL A 83 -9.96 4.95 4.35
C VAL A 83 -10.22 5.57 5.70
N GLY A 84 -10.70 4.79 6.64
CA GLY A 84 -10.75 5.12 8.06
C GLY A 84 -9.93 4.10 8.85
N ASP A 85 -9.18 4.56 9.84
CA ASP A 85 -8.27 3.74 10.62
C ASP A 85 -8.24 4.18 12.08
N ILE A 86 -8.15 3.22 12.98
CA ILE A 86 -7.89 3.46 14.40
C ILE A 86 -6.75 2.57 14.89
N ASN A 87 -5.73 3.17 15.48
CA ASN A 87 -4.61 2.48 16.12
C ASN A 87 -4.72 2.59 17.65
N VAL A 88 -4.60 1.46 18.33
CA VAL A 88 -4.72 1.37 19.79
C VAL A 88 -3.52 0.60 20.37
N PRO A 89 -2.58 1.29 21.03
CA PRO A 89 -1.55 0.63 21.83
C PRO A 89 -2.20 -0.19 22.95
N LEU A 90 -1.79 -1.45 23.09
CA LEU A 90 -2.22 -2.35 24.17
C LEU A 90 -1.18 -2.39 25.32
N SER A 91 0.08 -2.26 24.96
CA SER A 91 1.22 -2.18 25.88
C SER A 91 2.33 -1.36 25.24
N GLU A 92 3.46 -1.18 25.94
CA GLU A 92 4.67 -0.57 25.38
C GLU A 92 5.23 -1.30 24.15
N ASN A 93 4.92 -2.60 24.03
CA ASN A 93 5.48 -3.47 22.99
C ASN A 93 4.44 -4.04 22.02
N SER A 94 3.17 -3.70 22.17
CA SER A 94 2.12 -4.28 21.30
C SER A 94 0.94 -3.35 21.11
N GLY A 95 0.23 -3.53 20.00
CA GLY A 95 -0.97 -2.79 19.69
C GLY A 95 -1.85 -3.51 18.68
N ILE A 96 -3.04 -2.97 18.49
CA ILE A 96 -4.00 -3.38 17.48
C ILE A 96 -4.35 -2.20 16.60
N ASN A 97 -4.70 -2.52 15.37
CA ASN A 97 -5.21 -1.56 14.40
C ASN A 97 -6.46 -2.15 13.74
N PHE A 98 -7.47 -1.32 13.61
CA PHE A 98 -8.65 -1.64 12.81
C PHE A 98 -8.82 -0.59 11.73
N SER A 99 -9.03 -1.03 10.49
CA SER A 99 -9.28 -0.12 9.37
C SER A 99 -10.41 -0.60 8.47
N PHE A 100 -11.01 0.38 7.81
CA PHE A 100 -12.05 0.18 6.81
C PHE A 100 -11.69 1.00 5.57
N CYS A 101 -11.77 0.36 4.42
CA CYS A 101 -11.55 1.00 3.14
C CYS A 101 -12.78 0.80 2.25
N TYR A 102 -13.18 1.86 1.55
CA TYR A 102 -14.30 1.87 0.62
C TYR A 102 -13.89 2.51 -0.69
N PHE A 103 -14.10 1.81 -1.77
CA PHE A 103 -13.98 2.29 -3.14
C PHE A 103 -15.34 2.26 -3.83
N ASP A 104 -15.63 3.29 -4.63
CA ASP A 104 -16.80 3.42 -5.47
C ASP A 104 -16.37 3.93 -6.84
N SER A 105 -16.71 3.20 -7.88
CA SER A 105 -16.39 3.56 -9.26
C SER A 105 -17.23 4.73 -9.80
N GLY A 106 -18.25 5.18 -9.06
CA GLY A 106 -19.29 6.02 -9.62
C GLY A 106 -20.21 5.24 -10.56
N LYS A 107 -21.09 5.96 -11.26
CA LYS A 107 -22.04 5.37 -12.21
C LYS A 107 -21.41 5.25 -13.60
N MET A 108 -21.49 4.06 -14.17
CA MET A 108 -21.06 3.74 -15.53
C MET A 108 -22.27 3.37 -16.39
N ASN A 109 -22.32 3.83 -17.64
CA ASN A 109 -23.40 3.47 -18.56
C ASN A 109 -23.27 1.99 -18.97
N LYS A 110 -24.39 1.28 -18.88
CA LYS A 110 -24.49 -0.10 -19.35
C LYS A 110 -24.78 -0.06 -20.85
N ILE A 111 -23.89 -0.65 -21.63
CA ILE A 111 -24.01 -0.70 -23.09
C ILE A 111 -24.29 -2.16 -23.48
N LEU A 112 -25.41 -2.39 -24.13
CA LEU A 112 -25.75 -3.68 -24.71
C LEU A 112 -25.46 -3.67 -26.22
N ASP A 113 -24.92 -4.78 -26.71
CA ASP A 113 -24.81 -5.05 -28.14
C ASP A 113 -26.10 -5.71 -28.60
N ASP A 114 -26.90 -4.98 -29.37
CA ASP A 114 -28.14 -5.45 -30.00
C ASP A 114 -27.92 -5.53 -31.52
N ASP A 115 -27.51 -6.70 -31.98
CA ASP A 115 -27.24 -6.99 -33.41
C ASP A 115 -26.21 -6.02 -34.06
N GLY A 116 -25.10 -5.69 -33.36
CA GLY A 116 -24.07 -4.75 -33.82
C GLY A 116 -24.45 -3.28 -33.66
N ARG A 117 -25.52 -2.99 -32.92
CA ARG A 117 -25.90 -1.64 -32.50
C ARG A 117 -25.73 -1.50 -30.99
N TYR A 118 -24.92 -0.54 -30.58
CA TYR A 118 -24.73 -0.22 -29.15
C TYR A 118 -25.93 0.56 -28.65
N LYS A 119 -26.63 0.00 -27.65
CA LYS A 119 -27.76 0.65 -26.99
C LYS A 119 -27.42 0.84 -25.51
N GLU A 120 -27.64 2.06 -25.01
CA GLU A 120 -27.58 2.29 -23.57
C GLU A 120 -28.76 1.62 -22.87
N ASP A 121 -28.48 0.81 -21.84
CA ASP A 121 -29.47 0.07 -21.05
C ASP A 121 -29.23 0.29 -19.55
N GLY A 122 -29.42 1.51 -19.10
CA GLY A 122 -29.27 1.89 -17.71
C GLY A 122 -27.83 2.17 -17.30
N SER A 123 -27.56 2.03 -16.00
CA SER A 123 -26.24 2.26 -15.42
C SER A 123 -25.94 1.21 -14.35
N PHE A 124 -24.66 0.94 -14.11
CA PHE A 124 -24.17 0.10 -13.03
C PHE A 124 -23.04 0.80 -12.29
N SER A 125 -22.68 0.30 -11.14
CA SER A 125 -21.49 0.72 -10.39
C SER A 125 -20.72 -0.48 -9.87
N ALA A 126 -19.44 -0.29 -9.61
CA ALA A 126 -18.60 -1.23 -8.88
C ALA A 126 -18.18 -0.62 -7.55
N ASN A 127 -18.20 -1.42 -6.49
CA ASN A 127 -17.70 -0.98 -5.19
C ASN A 127 -16.92 -2.10 -4.50
N ASP A 128 -15.86 -1.68 -3.79
CA ASP A 128 -15.05 -2.58 -2.98
C ASP A 128 -15.04 -2.12 -1.53
N LYS A 129 -15.09 -3.08 -0.61
CA LYS A 129 -15.00 -2.87 0.84
C LYS A 129 -13.91 -3.77 1.40
N VAL A 130 -13.05 -3.19 2.22
CA VAL A 130 -12.01 -3.94 2.93
C VAL A 130 -12.09 -3.60 4.40
N PHE A 131 -12.30 -4.61 5.23
CA PHE A 131 -12.18 -4.53 6.69
C PHE A 131 -10.88 -5.22 7.08
N ASN A 132 -10.05 -4.57 7.86
CA ASN A 132 -8.78 -5.09 8.28
C ASN A 132 -8.63 -4.99 9.79
N LEU A 133 -8.20 -6.08 10.41
CA LEU A 133 -7.80 -6.16 11.81
C LEU A 133 -6.34 -6.61 11.86
N SER A 134 -5.49 -5.80 12.49
CA SER A 134 -4.07 -6.07 12.60
C SER A 134 -3.61 -6.08 14.05
N TYR A 135 -2.62 -6.91 14.34
CA TYR A 135 -1.90 -6.95 15.60
C TYR A 135 -0.41 -6.86 15.34
N GLY A 136 0.28 -6.02 16.07
CA GLY A 136 1.74 -5.89 16.03
C GLY A 136 2.35 -6.06 17.41
N THR A 137 3.51 -6.72 17.46
CA THR A 137 4.26 -6.91 18.70
C THR A 137 5.75 -6.81 18.48
N ARG A 138 6.43 -6.13 19.41
CA ARG A 138 7.87 -6.03 19.47
C ARG A 138 8.43 -7.18 20.30
N ILE A 139 9.46 -7.84 19.81
CA ILE A 139 10.14 -8.97 20.44
C ILE A 139 11.58 -8.53 20.73
N GLY A 140 11.85 -8.19 21.99
CA GLY A 140 13.13 -7.59 22.38
C GLY A 140 13.35 -6.23 21.71
N ASP A 141 14.61 -5.84 21.50
CA ASP A 141 14.97 -4.51 21.03
C ASP A 141 15.05 -4.39 19.50
N SER A 142 15.19 -5.52 18.81
CA SER A 142 15.56 -5.51 17.39
C SER A 142 14.51 -6.08 16.45
N LEU A 143 13.48 -6.76 16.96
CA LEU A 143 12.50 -7.45 16.11
C LEU A 143 11.09 -6.97 16.43
N SER A 144 10.30 -6.72 15.40
CA SER A 144 8.85 -6.55 15.52
C SER A 144 8.15 -7.43 14.49
N LEU A 145 7.05 -8.04 14.89
CA LEU A 145 6.21 -8.89 14.04
C LEU A 145 4.79 -8.34 13.99
N GLY A 146 4.15 -8.50 12.85
CA GLY A 146 2.78 -8.08 12.62
C GLY A 146 1.97 -9.13 11.88
N LEU A 147 0.72 -9.28 12.27
CA LEU A 147 -0.28 -10.11 11.62
C LEU A 147 -1.49 -9.24 11.28
N ALA A 148 -2.04 -9.40 10.09
CA ALA A 148 -3.28 -8.78 9.71
C ALA A 148 -4.24 -9.79 9.08
N LEU A 149 -5.53 -9.65 9.40
CA LEU A 149 -6.62 -10.39 8.79
C LEU A 149 -7.55 -9.39 8.10
N LYS A 150 -7.85 -9.65 6.83
CA LYS A 150 -8.73 -8.81 6.02
C LYS A 150 -9.97 -9.59 5.60
N TYR A 151 -11.13 -8.97 5.70
CA TYR A 151 -12.33 -9.37 4.98
C TYR A 151 -12.52 -8.41 3.82
N ILE A 152 -12.68 -8.94 2.63
CA ILE A 152 -12.87 -8.17 1.40
C ILE A 152 -14.19 -8.52 0.75
N GLN A 153 -14.83 -7.51 0.17
CA GLN A 153 -16.03 -7.65 -0.63
C GLN A 153 -15.93 -6.73 -1.85
N GLN A 154 -16.18 -7.28 -3.02
CA GLN A 154 -16.32 -6.55 -4.28
C GLN A 154 -17.71 -6.80 -4.84
N GLN A 155 -18.38 -5.75 -5.24
CA GLN A 155 -19.66 -5.83 -5.93
C GLN A 155 -19.55 -5.11 -7.27
N ILE A 156 -19.95 -5.80 -8.33
CA ILE A 156 -20.01 -5.26 -9.70
C ILE A 156 -21.43 -5.54 -10.21
N ASP A 157 -22.20 -4.48 -10.46
CA ASP A 157 -23.63 -4.59 -10.78
C ASP A 157 -24.36 -5.42 -9.70
N ASP A 158 -25.02 -6.51 -10.09
CA ASP A 158 -25.78 -7.42 -9.21
C ASP A 158 -24.94 -8.57 -8.64
N VAL A 159 -23.64 -8.66 -9.00
CA VAL A 159 -22.76 -9.77 -8.59
C VAL A 159 -21.85 -9.31 -7.45
N SER A 160 -21.75 -10.13 -6.41
CA SER A 160 -20.90 -9.86 -5.25
C SER A 160 -19.95 -11.01 -4.97
N TYR A 161 -18.69 -10.67 -4.72
CA TYR A 161 -17.61 -11.58 -4.36
C TYR A 161 -17.06 -11.20 -3.00
N SER A 162 -16.67 -12.17 -2.18
CA SER A 162 -16.06 -11.88 -0.87
C SER A 162 -15.08 -12.96 -0.46
N GLY A 163 -14.13 -12.60 0.40
CA GLY A 163 -13.13 -13.53 0.90
C GLY A 163 -12.36 -13.01 2.11
N PHE A 164 -11.52 -13.89 2.66
CA PHE A 164 -10.62 -13.58 3.76
C PHE A 164 -9.19 -13.69 3.29
N LEU A 165 -8.36 -12.74 3.73
CA LEU A 165 -6.95 -12.67 3.42
C LEU A 165 -6.15 -12.52 4.71
N ALA A 166 -4.90 -12.97 4.68
CA ALA A 166 -3.94 -12.82 5.76
C ALA A 166 -2.68 -12.10 5.28
N CYS A 167 -2.08 -11.31 6.17
CA CYS A 167 -0.78 -10.68 5.95
C CYS A 167 0.14 -10.99 7.13
N LEU A 168 1.41 -11.16 6.85
CA LEU A 168 2.46 -11.33 7.83
C LEU A 168 3.58 -10.34 7.54
N ASP A 169 3.97 -9.57 8.54
CA ASP A 169 4.99 -8.53 8.46
C ASP A 169 6.08 -8.73 9.49
N GLY A 170 7.32 -8.43 9.11
CA GLY A 170 8.47 -8.43 10.01
C GLY A 170 9.29 -7.16 9.81
N LEU A 171 9.79 -6.62 10.91
CA LEU A 171 10.67 -5.46 10.98
C LEU A 171 11.87 -5.81 11.84
N TYR A 172 13.09 -5.59 11.34
CA TYR A 172 14.33 -5.84 12.05
C TYR A 172 15.22 -4.61 12.07
N PHE A 173 15.48 -4.08 13.26
CA PHE A 173 16.38 -2.96 13.49
C PHE A 173 17.84 -3.43 13.49
N VAL A 174 18.62 -2.97 12.50
CA VAL A 174 20.06 -3.21 12.42
C VAL A 174 20.81 -2.23 13.30
N THR A 175 20.36 -0.98 13.27
CA THR A 175 20.78 0.15 14.12
C THR A 175 19.55 0.99 14.42
N ASN A 176 19.71 2.07 15.18
CA ASN A 176 18.62 3.04 15.39
C ASN A 176 18.21 3.75 14.10
N ASP A 177 19.10 3.83 13.12
CA ASP A 177 18.91 4.58 11.88
C ASP A 177 18.61 3.68 10.69
N ILE A 178 18.78 2.37 10.79
CA ILE A 178 18.63 1.43 9.68
C ILE A 178 17.80 0.24 10.12
N PHE A 179 16.72 -0.02 9.41
CA PHE A 179 15.92 -1.21 9.61
C PHE A 179 15.55 -1.89 8.28
N PHE A 180 15.39 -3.20 8.35
CA PHE A 180 14.87 -4.05 7.29
C PHE A 180 13.43 -4.41 7.59
N THR A 181 12.64 -4.53 6.53
CA THR A 181 11.33 -5.13 6.64
C THR A 181 11.15 -6.15 5.53
N ALA A 182 10.35 -7.17 5.82
CA ALA A 182 9.90 -8.14 4.85
C ALA A 182 8.53 -8.66 5.26
N GLY A 183 7.74 -9.10 4.28
CA GLY A 183 6.43 -9.64 4.60
C GLY A 183 5.75 -10.27 3.40
N ILE A 184 4.60 -10.85 3.69
CA ILE A 184 3.69 -11.42 2.68
C ILE A 184 2.34 -10.74 2.89
N LYS A 185 1.78 -10.22 1.79
CA LYS A 185 0.50 -9.52 1.80
C LYS A 185 -0.56 -10.31 1.07
N ASP A 186 -1.76 -10.20 1.60
CA ASP A 186 -2.99 -10.58 0.93
C ASP A 186 -3.01 -12.06 0.49
N LEU A 187 -2.49 -12.95 1.37
CA LEU A 187 -2.60 -14.40 1.20
C LEU A 187 -4.04 -14.83 1.38
N GLY A 188 -4.59 -15.47 0.36
CA GLY A 188 -5.93 -16.05 0.37
C GLY A 188 -6.10 -17.09 -0.71
N SER A 189 -7.19 -17.83 -0.66
CA SER A 189 -7.59 -18.71 -1.75
C SER A 189 -8.15 -17.90 -2.93
N ASP A 190 -8.13 -18.49 -4.11
CA ASP A 190 -8.86 -17.94 -5.25
C ASP A 190 -10.36 -17.81 -4.90
N ILE A 191 -10.97 -16.71 -5.31
CA ILE A 191 -12.38 -16.41 -5.09
C ILE A 191 -13.10 -16.56 -6.42
N GLU A 192 -14.03 -17.53 -6.52
CA GLU A 192 -14.75 -17.87 -7.76
C GLU A 192 -13.81 -18.09 -8.97
N GLY A 193 -12.62 -18.66 -8.73
CA GLY A 193 -11.61 -18.93 -9.76
C GLY A 193 -10.71 -17.77 -10.12
N TYR A 194 -10.87 -16.63 -9.49
CA TYR A 194 -10.00 -15.46 -9.67
C TYR A 194 -9.00 -15.35 -8.51
N SER A 195 -7.75 -15.12 -8.84
CA SER A 195 -6.69 -14.93 -7.85
C SER A 195 -6.76 -13.53 -7.23
N VAL A 196 -6.25 -13.39 -6.01
CA VAL A 196 -6.04 -12.09 -5.33
C VAL A 196 -4.62 -11.58 -5.57
N PRO A 197 -4.35 -10.27 -5.51
CA PRO A 197 -3.02 -9.70 -5.79
C PRO A 197 -2.05 -9.90 -4.61
N SER A 198 -1.78 -11.17 -4.29
CA SER A 198 -0.86 -11.54 -3.21
C SER A 198 0.57 -11.19 -3.57
N LYS A 199 1.32 -10.64 -2.62
CA LYS A 199 2.72 -10.26 -2.82
C LYS A 199 3.64 -10.63 -1.67
N ILE A 200 4.90 -10.88 -2.00
CA ILE A 200 6.02 -10.84 -1.08
C ILE A 200 6.73 -9.51 -1.27
N TYR A 201 7.14 -8.89 -0.18
CA TYR A 201 7.93 -7.67 -0.24
C TYR A 201 9.10 -7.72 0.72
N CYS A 202 10.15 -6.98 0.40
CA CYS A 202 11.27 -6.73 1.30
C CYS A 202 11.89 -5.37 0.99
N GLY A 203 12.50 -4.77 1.99
CA GLY A 203 13.16 -3.51 1.77
C GLY A 203 13.97 -3.02 2.97
N VAL A 204 14.56 -1.86 2.78
CA VAL A 204 15.38 -1.19 3.77
C VAL A 204 15.00 0.28 3.86
N THR A 205 14.94 0.77 5.09
CA THR A 205 14.85 2.19 5.42
C THR A 205 16.12 2.60 6.13
N GLY A 206 16.69 3.73 5.75
CA GLY A 206 17.86 4.29 6.39
C GLY A 206 17.78 5.79 6.53
N ALA A 207 18.06 6.32 7.72
CA ALA A 207 18.24 7.74 7.94
C ALA A 207 19.64 8.16 7.47
N PHE A 208 19.72 9.08 6.52
CA PHE A 208 20.99 9.70 6.09
C PHE A 208 21.48 10.73 7.09
N ASN A 209 20.54 11.39 7.75
CA ASN A 209 20.75 12.34 8.85
C ASN A 209 19.43 12.49 9.62
N GLU A 210 19.41 13.35 10.66
CA GLU A 210 18.24 13.56 11.54
C GLU A 210 16.96 14.00 10.81
N THR A 211 17.08 14.51 9.59
CA THR A 211 15.94 15.08 8.85
C THR A 211 15.64 14.36 7.53
N THR A 212 16.49 13.43 7.09
CA THR A 212 16.36 12.83 5.76
C THR A 212 16.42 11.31 5.85
N THR A 213 15.38 10.66 5.36
CA THR A 213 15.23 9.21 5.34
C THR A 213 15.08 8.73 3.90
N GLY A 214 15.78 7.66 3.55
CA GLY A 214 15.66 6.97 2.26
C GLY A 214 15.08 5.59 2.41
N ILE A 215 14.35 5.14 1.39
CA ILE A 215 13.64 3.87 1.36
C ILE A 215 13.90 3.19 0.03
N VAL A 216 14.21 1.90 0.09
CA VAL A 216 14.27 1.01 -1.08
C VAL A 216 13.46 -0.23 -0.77
N GLN A 217 12.47 -0.55 -1.61
CA GLN A 217 11.60 -1.73 -1.44
C GLN A 217 11.46 -2.47 -2.76
N TYR A 218 11.44 -3.79 -2.68
CA TYR A 218 11.09 -4.70 -3.76
C TYR A 218 9.81 -5.45 -3.43
N ASP A 219 8.85 -5.38 -4.34
CA ASP A 219 7.58 -6.13 -4.28
C ASP A 219 7.57 -7.16 -5.42
N ASN A 220 7.08 -8.36 -5.14
CA ASN A 220 6.82 -9.39 -6.14
C ASN A 220 5.40 -9.93 -5.96
N TYR A 221 4.54 -9.69 -6.93
CA TYR A 221 3.16 -10.16 -6.99
C TYR A 221 3.15 -11.53 -7.68
N PHE A 222 3.09 -12.60 -6.91
CA PHE A 222 3.24 -13.95 -7.44
C PHE A 222 1.99 -14.51 -8.13
N ASN A 223 0.86 -13.84 -8.04
CA ASN A 223 -0.36 -14.15 -8.82
C ASN A 223 -0.49 -13.29 -10.09
N GLU A 224 0.43 -12.36 -10.28
CA GLU A 224 0.60 -11.54 -11.47
C GLU A 224 2.07 -11.62 -11.89
N ASP A 225 2.39 -11.53 -13.16
CA ASP A 225 3.78 -11.43 -13.63
C ASP A 225 4.29 -9.99 -13.43
N LEU A 226 4.20 -9.53 -12.17
CA LEU A 226 4.49 -8.16 -11.78
C LEU A 226 5.50 -8.12 -10.64
N TYR A 227 6.56 -7.36 -10.83
CA TYR A 227 7.47 -6.97 -9.77
C TYR A 227 7.75 -5.47 -9.82
N GLU A 228 7.97 -4.86 -8.68
CA GLU A 228 8.22 -3.43 -8.56
C GLU A 228 9.44 -3.18 -7.69
N LEU A 229 10.34 -2.32 -8.15
CA LEU A 229 11.37 -1.71 -7.31
C LEU A 229 10.94 -0.28 -7.00
N LYS A 230 10.81 0.03 -5.72
CA LYS A 230 10.34 1.31 -5.22
C LYS A 230 11.47 2.04 -4.53
N LEU A 231 11.65 3.29 -4.88
CA LEU A 231 12.62 4.19 -4.29
C LEU A 231 11.86 5.37 -3.70
N ALA A 232 12.19 5.75 -2.46
CA ALA A 232 11.55 6.90 -1.86
C ALA A 232 12.51 7.66 -0.95
N ILE A 233 12.24 8.94 -0.79
CA ILE A 233 12.95 9.84 0.11
C ILE A 233 11.98 10.77 0.81
N GLU A 234 12.16 10.93 2.11
CA GLU A 234 11.47 11.90 2.92
C GLU A 234 12.46 12.87 3.54
N LYS A 235 12.14 14.15 3.51
CA LYS A 235 12.86 15.20 4.21
C LYS A 235 11.91 15.97 5.13
N ASN A 236 12.26 16.01 6.41
CA ASN A 236 11.56 16.75 7.44
C ASN A 236 12.28 18.08 7.70
N VAL A 237 11.53 19.18 7.73
CA VAL A 237 12.02 20.54 8.05
C VAL A 237 11.04 21.16 9.02
N ASP A 238 11.40 21.20 10.29
CA ASP A 238 10.52 21.62 11.38
C ASP A 238 9.18 20.85 11.39
N ASN A 239 8.09 21.55 11.08
CA ASN A 239 6.75 20.98 10.99
C ASN A 239 6.36 20.54 9.57
N PHE A 240 7.25 20.69 8.58
CA PHE A 240 7.01 20.31 7.21
C PHE A 240 7.73 19.02 6.85
N SER A 241 7.09 18.20 6.03
CA SER A 241 7.71 17.06 5.38
C SER A 241 7.53 17.15 3.87
N ILE A 242 8.60 16.88 3.14
CA ILE A 242 8.59 16.77 1.68
C ILE A 242 8.94 15.33 1.34
N ARG A 243 8.14 14.71 0.47
CA ARG A 243 8.28 13.30 0.08
C ARG A 243 8.30 13.17 -1.42
N LEU A 244 9.17 12.29 -1.87
CA LEU A 244 9.25 11.88 -3.28
C LEU A 244 9.39 10.36 -3.33
N GLY A 245 8.67 9.76 -4.24
CA GLY A 245 8.73 8.34 -4.52
C GLY A 245 8.85 8.06 -6.01
N TYR A 246 9.46 6.95 -6.37
CA TYR A 246 9.58 6.50 -7.73
C TYR A 246 9.44 4.99 -7.82
N ILE A 247 8.55 4.52 -8.69
CA ILE A 247 8.38 3.10 -9.00
C ILE A 247 9.16 2.83 -10.29
N VAL A 248 10.20 2.00 -10.21
CA VAL A 248 10.96 1.60 -11.40
C VAL A 248 10.06 0.71 -12.27
N PRO A 249 9.77 1.13 -13.51
CA PRO A 249 8.83 0.41 -14.35
C PRO A 249 9.34 -0.99 -14.70
N ASN A 250 8.48 -1.98 -14.58
CA ASN A 250 8.75 -3.31 -15.11
C ASN A 250 8.55 -3.32 -16.63
N LYS A 251 9.44 -3.96 -17.36
CA LYS A 251 9.36 -4.07 -18.83
C LYS A 251 8.08 -4.75 -19.32
N ASN A 252 7.52 -5.64 -18.51
CA ASN A 252 6.28 -6.36 -18.84
C ASN A 252 5.02 -5.49 -18.70
N TYR A 253 5.13 -4.34 -17.99
CA TYR A 253 4.06 -3.38 -17.74
C TYR A 253 4.09 -2.17 -18.69
N SER A 254 5.00 -2.17 -19.66
CA SER A 254 5.15 -1.04 -20.57
C SER A 254 4.03 -1.00 -21.61
N GLY A 255 2.89 -0.46 -21.23
CA GLY A 255 2.03 0.24 -22.17
C GLY A 255 2.84 1.37 -22.84
N THR A 256 2.48 1.74 -24.04
CA THR A 256 3.21 2.62 -24.96
C THR A 256 3.59 4.02 -24.44
N ASN A 257 3.21 4.40 -23.21
CA ASN A 257 3.41 5.72 -22.62
C ASN A 257 4.07 5.66 -21.23
N ASN A 258 5.18 4.91 -21.06
CA ASN A 258 6.02 4.97 -19.87
C ASN A 258 6.79 6.30 -19.78
N SER A 259 6.07 7.37 -19.47
CA SER A 259 6.68 8.63 -19.09
C SER A 259 7.33 8.47 -17.70
N PHE A 260 8.51 9.04 -17.50
CA PHE A 260 9.13 9.14 -16.18
C PHE A 260 8.13 9.68 -15.12
N LEU A 261 7.31 10.64 -15.52
CA LEU A 261 6.33 11.27 -14.62
C LEU A 261 5.26 10.31 -14.13
N THR A 262 4.84 9.31 -14.89
CA THR A 262 3.77 8.37 -14.47
C THR A 262 4.17 7.46 -13.32
N ASN A 263 5.47 7.32 -13.09
CA ASN A 263 6.03 6.50 -12.02
C ASN A 263 6.54 7.33 -10.84
N LEU A 264 6.47 8.67 -10.95
CA LEU A 264 6.85 9.59 -9.88
C LEU A 264 5.66 9.80 -8.95
N THR A 265 5.92 9.85 -7.66
CA THR A 265 4.96 10.29 -6.65
C THR A 265 5.55 11.41 -5.82
N ALA A 266 4.74 12.34 -5.37
CA ALA A 266 5.21 13.45 -4.55
C ALA A 266 4.18 13.76 -3.46
N GLY A 267 4.65 14.28 -2.34
CA GLY A 267 3.74 14.68 -1.27
C GLY A 267 4.34 15.67 -0.29
N LEU A 268 3.44 16.27 0.46
CA LEU A 268 3.74 17.22 1.53
C LEU A 268 3.05 16.76 2.81
N GLY A 269 3.71 16.98 3.93
CA GLY A 269 3.15 16.74 5.26
C GLY A 269 3.26 17.98 6.14
N LEU A 270 2.27 18.17 6.99
CA LEU A 270 2.23 19.21 8.01
C LEU A 270 1.94 18.57 9.37
N LYS A 271 2.82 18.82 10.33
CA LYS A 271 2.71 18.36 11.71
C LYS A 271 2.26 19.50 12.60
N PHE A 272 1.17 19.27 13.31
CA PHE A 272 0.68 20.17 14.37
C PHE A 272 0.66 19.42 15.69
N THR A 273 0.43 20.14 16.78
CA THR A 273 0.26 19.51 18.09
C THR A 273 -0.99 18.63 18.06
N GLY A 274 -0.80 17.29 18.08
CA GLY A 274 -1.87 16.32 18.14
C GLY A 274 -2.47 15.90 16.79
N PHE A 275 -2.14 16.55 15.66
CA PHE A 275 -2.65 16.12 14.38
C PHE A 275 -1.64 16.34 13.22
N PHE A 276 -1.83 15.57 12.15
CA PHE A 276 -1.01 15.59 10.93
C PHE A 276 -1.91 15.68 9.73
N VAL A 277 -1.51 16.47 8.75
CA VAL A 277 -2.17 16.57 7.46
C VAL A 277 -1.17 16.24 6.39
N ASP A 278 -1.51 15.27 5.57
CA ASP A 278 -0.68 14.84 4.46
C ASP A 278 -1.44 14.98 3.14
N TYR A 279 -0.70 15.34 2.11
CA TYR A 279 -1.16 15.41 0.75
C TYR A 279 -0.22 14.63 -0.15
N ALA A 280 -0.76 13.89 -1.12
CA ALA A 280 -0.01 13.23 -2.16
C ALA A 280 -0.58 13.51 -3.55
N TRP A 281 0.31 13.61 -4.50
CA TRP A 281 0.06 13.70 -5.92
C TRP A 281 0.67 12.50 -6.64
N LEU A 282 -0.17 11.78 -7.39
CA LEU A 282 0.21 10.59 -8.15
C LEU A 282 -0.26 10.76 -9.60
N PRO A 283 0.63 11.06 -10.53
CA PRO A 283 0.28 11.12 -11.95
C PRO A 283 -0.01 9.72 -12.49
N LYS A 284 -1.06 9.62 -13.32
CA LYS A 284 -1.49 8.38 -13.96
C LYS A 284 -1.46 8.49 -15.50
N GLY A 285 -0.58 9.34 -16.01
CA GLY A 285 -0.41 9.57 -17.46
C GLY A 285 -1.67 10.11 -18.11
N ASP A 286 -2.10 9.48 -19.19
CA ASP A 286 -3.28 9.88 -19.96
C ASP A 286 -4.58 9.77 -19.15
N LEU A 287 -4.58 9.02 -18.05
CA LEU A 287 -5.70 8.93 -17.13
C LEU A 287 -5.80 10.14 -16.16
N GLY A 288 -4.86 11.09 -16.21
CA GLY A 288 -4.87 12.28 -15.35
C GLY A 288 -4.03 12.13 -14.06
N ASN A 289 -4.49 12.77 -13.00
CA ASN A 289 -3.77 12.79 -11.72
C ASN A 289 -4.69 12.33 -10.58
N MET A 290 -4.13 11.59 -9.64
CA MET A 290 -4.78 11.22 -8.40
C MET A 290 -4.27 12.12 -7.28
N HIS A 291 -5.18 12.67 -6.49
CA HIS A 291 -4.90 13.52 -5.35
C HIS A 291 -5.42 12.85 -4.08
N MET A 292 -4.54 12.66 -3.11
CA MET A 292 -4.89 12.02 -1.85
C MET A 292 -4.63 12.95 -0.68
N PHE A 293 -5.58 13.00 0.23
CA PHE A 293 -5.50 13.75 1.48
C PHE A 293 -5.65 12.81 2.65
N THR A 294 -4.84 13.01 3.68
CA THR A 294 -4.92 12.24 4.93
C THR A 294 -4.88 13.19 6.10
N LEU A 295 -5.79 12.99 7.04
CA LEU A 295 -5.79 13.61 8.37
C LEU A 295 -5.58 12.51 9.41
N ARG A 296 -4.56 12.67 10.29
CA ARG A 296 -4.35 11.81 11.43
C ARG A 296 -4.39 12.64 12.72
N ILE A 297 -5.11 12.14 13.70
CA ILE A 297 -5.29 12.75 15.03
C ILE A 297 -4.73 11.77 16.07
N ASN A 298 -3.77 12.21 16.88
CA ASN A 298 -3.21 11.44 17.99
C ASN A 298 -3.88 11.89 19.30
N PHE A 299 -4.23 10.96 20.21
CA PHE A 299 -4.93 11.23 21.47
C PHE A 299 -4.60 10.19 22.57
#